data_695e58e0110d9f5565d5de5f58c336f5
#
_entry.id   695e58e0110d9f5565d5de5f58c336f5
#
_cell.length_a   1.000
_cell.length_b   1.000
_cell.length_c   1.000
_cell.angle_alpha   90.00
_cell.angle_beta   90.00
_cell.angle_gamma   90.00
#
_symmetry.space_group_name_H-M   'P 1'
#
loop_
_entity.id
_entity.type
_entity.pdbx_description
1 polymer ?
#
loop_
_entity_poly.entity_id
_entity_poly.type
_entity_poly.pdbx_seq_one_letter_code
_entity_poly.pdbx_strand_id
1 'polypeptide(L)'
;MLKCLNPNYLHDSCQPLKNNVAERKLMSEFIGQKLGRWEGEARPLFLAPMSGVTDLPFRLLAKECGADVTITEFTNSTALSRAATASWRKMESHETEVPFIPQIFGGDAKDMVTAAEMLAPNCDVIDLNFGCPAPKVTKICAGAALMGEPDNLVSMVSDIVESVDVPVTAKMRLGTGASTHNAIVICQR
;
A
#
# COMPACT_ATOMS: atom_id res chain seq x y z
N MET A 1 -14.12 8.78 13.76
CA MET A 1 -13.02 9.70 14.09
C MET A 1 -11.95 9.58 13.02
N LEU A 2 -11.65 10.66 12.25
CA LEU A 2 -10.66 10.62 11.18
C LEU A 2 -9.26 10.52 11.79
N LYS A 3 -8.48 9.52 11.40
CA LYS A 3 -7.06 9.40 11.75
C LYS A 3 -6.25 10.20 10.74
N CYS A 4 -5.73 11.35 11.14
CA CYS A 4 -4.80 12.13 10.34
C CYS A 4 -3.40 11.55 10.48
N LEU A 5 -2.83 11.08 9.37
CA LEU A 5 -1.52 10.42 9.33
C LEU A 5 -0.33 11.38 9.14
N ASN A 6 -0.57 12.70 9.18
CA ASN A 6 0.53 13.66 9.03
C ASN A 6 1.29 13.80 10.35
N PRO A 7 2.60 13.49 10.39
CA PRO A 7 3.40 13.62 11.60
C PRO A 7 3.45 15.05 12.15
N ASN A 8 3.13 16.07 11.34
CA ASN A 8 3.03 17.47 11.77
C ASN A 8 1.64 17.86 12.30
N TYR A 9 0.67 16.95 12.28
CA TYR A 9 -0.70 17.14 12.79
C TYR A 9 -1.06 16.18 13.91
N LEU A 10 -0.08 15.69 14.65
CA LEU A 10 -0.31 14.94 15.89
C LEU A 10 -0.92 15.89 16.92
N HIS A 11 -2.25 16.03 16.89
CA HIS A 11 -2.98 16.50 18.06
C HIS A 11 -2.88 15.41 19.13
N ASP A 12 -2.63 15.78 20.39
CA ASP A 12 -2.37 14.93 21.56
C ASP A 12 -3.41 13.84 21.86
N SER A 13 -4.41 13.66 20.99
CA SER A 13 -5.48 12.66 21.13
C SER A 13 -5.33 11.42 20.22
N CYS A 14 -4.38 11.39 19.31
CA CYS A 14 -4.08 10.18 18.53
C CYS A 14 -3.09 9.32 19.31
N GLN A 15 -3.59 8.44 20.15
CA GLN A 15 -2.73 7.38 20.69
C GLN A 15 -2.37 6.44 19.53
N PRO A 16 -1.06 6.15 19.31
CA PRO A 16 -0.66 5.12 18.34
C PRO A 16 -1.35 3.83 18.74
N LEU A 17 -1.89 3.11 17.75
CA LEU A 17 -2.37 1.74 17.94
C LEU A 17 -1.24 0.99 18.65
N LYS A 18 -1.49 0.59 19.89
CA LYS A 18 -0.49 -0.03 20.76
C LYS A 18 0.18 -1.14 19.97
N ASN A 19 1.51 -1.15 20.01
CA ASN A 19 2.38 -2.16 19.43
C ASN A 19 2.10 -3.54 20.07
N ASN A 20 0.95 -4.11 19.79
CA ASN A 20 0.62 -5.46 20.21
C ASN A 20 1.06 -6.42 19.13
N VAL A 21 2.21 -7.06 19.34
CA VAL A 21 2.77 -8.09 18.46
C VAL A 21 1.73 -9.19 18.18
N ALA A 22 0.85 -9.48 19.15
CA ALA A 22 -0.23 -10.45 18.97
C ALA A 22 -1.30 -9.95 17.97
N GLU A 23 -1.67 -8.67 17.99
CA GLU A 23 -2.62 -8.10 17.01
C GLU A 23 -2.03 -8.01 15.62
N ARG A 24 -0.73 -7.68 15.52
CA ARG A 24 0.00 -7.71 14.23
C ARG A 24 0.07 -9.13 13.67
N LYS A 25 0.33 -10.13 14.52
CA LYS A 25 0.33 -11.52 14.13
C LYS A 25 -1.05 -11.98 13.70
N LEU A 26 -2.10 -11.60 14.43
CA LEU A 26 -3.50 -11.89 14.09
C LEU A 26 -3.88 -11.25 12.74
N MET A 27 -3.43 -10.01 12.49
CA MET A 27 -3.68 -9.32 11.23
C MET A 27 -2.88 -9.93 10.07
N SER A 28 -1.62 -10.33 10.28
CA SER A 28 -0.83 -11.03 9.26
C SER A 28 -1.40 -12.42 8.96
N GLU A 29 -1.92 -13.12 9.97
CA GLU A 29 -2.64 -14.38 9.80
C GLU A 29 -3.97 -14.16 9.06
N PHE A 30 -4.73 -13.11 9.42
CA PHE A 30 -5.98 -12.73 8.74
C PHE A 30 -5.74 -12.34 7.27
N ILE A 31 -4.71 -11.53 6.99
CA ILE A 31 -4.33 -11.16 5.64
C ILE A 31 -3.75 -12.38 4.91
N GLY A 32 -2.90 -13.16 5.54
CA GLY A 32 -2.34 -14.40 4.99
C GLY A 32 -3.41 -15.46 4.72
N GLN A 33 -4.36 -15.65 5.62
CA GLN A 33 -5.50 -16.54 5.43
C GLN A 33 -6.46 -16.01 4.36
N LYS A 34 -6.73 -14.71 4.33
CA LYS A 34 -7.63 -14.10 3.33
C LYS A 34 -6.96 -13.81 1.99
N LEU A 35 -5.65 -13.62 1.92
CA LEU A 35 -4.92 -13.33 0.68
C LEU A 35 -4.18 -14.53 0.08
N GLY A 36 -3.73 -15.50 0.89
CA GLY A 36 -2.76 -16.50 0.46
C GLY A 36 -3.26 -17.94 0.37
N ARG A 37 -4.17 -18.36 1.22
CA ARG A 37 -4.72 -19.72 1.22
C ARG A 37 -6.23 -19.68 1.31
N TRP A 38 -6.84 -19.82 0.18
CA TRP A 38 -8.28 -19.81 0.05
C TRP A 38 -8.83 -21.23 0.31
N GLU A 39 -9.15 -21.54 1.53
CA GLU A 39 -9.85 -22.78 1.92
C GLU A 39 -11.26 -22.51 2.48
N GLY A 40 -11.79 -21.29 2.29
CA GLY A 40 -13.06 -20.85 2.84
C GLY A 40 -14.17 -20.73 1.82
N GLU A 41 -15.43 -20.74 2.30
CA GLU A 41 -16.64 -20.67 1.47
C GLU A 41 -16.87 -19.32 0.78
N ALA A 42 -16.30 -18.23 1.29
CA ALA A 42 -16.44 -16.89 0.74
C ALA A 42 -15.11 -16.25 0.34
N ARG A 43 -14.99 -15.72 -0.86
CA ARG A 43 -13.80 -14.99 -1.35
C ARG A 43 -13.84 -13.54 -0.91
N PRO A 44 -12.73 -12.92 -0.41
CA PRO A 44 -12.73 -11.52 -0.07
C PRO A 44 -12.92 -10.64 -1.30
N LEU A 45 -13.75 -9.62 -1.14
CA LEU A 45 -13.99 -8.61 -2.15
C LEU A 45 -13.02 -7.43 -1.93
N PHE A 46 -12.16 -7.18 -2.92
CA PHE A 46 -11.19 -6.09 -2.88
C PHE A 46 -11.66 -4.90 -3.71
N LEU A 47 -11.62 -3.70 -3.12
CA LEU A 47 -11.64 -2.47 -3.89
C LEU A 47 -10.22 -2.15 -4.34
N ALA A 48 -9.96 -2.23 -5.64
CA ALA A 48 -8.66 -1.89 -6.21
C ALA A 48 -8.34 -0.39 -6.07
N PRO A 49 -7.08 -0.01 -5.84
CA PRO A 49 -6.67 1.39 -5.78
C PRO A 49 -6.84 2.08 -7.14
N MET A 50 -7.54 3.21 -7.16
CA MET A 50 -7.83 4.00 -8.37
C MET A 50 -7.60 5.48 -8.10
N SER A 51 -6.64 6.10 -8.83
CA SER A 51 -6.31 7.52 -8.69
C SER A 51 -7.51 8.42 -9.03
N GLY A 52 -7.87 9.33 -8.14
CA GLY A 52 -9.00 10.24 -8.28
C GLY A 52 -10.36 9.58 -8.03
N VAL A 53 -10.39 8.35 -7.51
CA VAL A 53 -11.63 7.60 -7.26
C VAL A 53 -11.67 7.02 -5.84
N THR A 54 -10.62 6.30 -5.40
CA THR A 54 -10.62 5.63 -4.10
C THR A 54 -10.13 6.55 -2.99
N ASP A 55 -10.72 7.75 -2.89
CA ASP A 55 -10.59 8.62 -1.73
C ASP A 55 -11.30 8.02 -0.50
N LEU A 56 -11.10 8.60 0.66
CA LEU A 56 -11.67 8.07 1.91
C LEU A 56 -13.19 7.88 1.86
N PRO A 57 -14.02 8.87 1.40
CA PRO A 57 -15.46 8.70 1.31
C PRO A 57 -15.87 7.51 0.42
N PHE A 58 -15.21 7.35 -0.73
CA PHE A 58 -15.51 6.24 -1.64
C PHE A 58 -15.13 4.89 -1.04
N ARG A 59 -14.00 4.80 -0.35
CA ARG A 59 -13.59 3.55 0.33
C ARG A 59 -14.55 3.16 1.44
N LEU A 60 -15.04 4.14 2.24
CA LEU A 60 -16.03 3.89 3.28
C LEU A 60 -17.37 3.39 2.69
N LEU A 61 -17.83 4.02 1.62
CA LEU A 61 -19.02 3.56 0.90
C LEU A 61 -18.85 2.13 0.37
N ALA A 62 -17.69 1.81 -0.18
CA ALA A 62 -17.40 0.45 -0.64
C ALA A 62 -17.42 -0.57 0.50
N LYS A 63 -16.92 -0.21 1.69
CA LYS A 63 -17.00 -1.05 2.90
C LYS A 63 -18.46 -1.28 3.31
N GLU A 64 -19.30 -0.24 3.31
CA GLU A 64 -20.75 -0.35 3.57
C GLU A 64 -21.46 -1.25 2.54
N CYS A 65 -20.99 -1.23 1.29
CA CYS A 65 -21.49 -2.09 0.21
C CYS A 65 -20.89 -3.52 0.24
N GLY A 66 -20.08 -3.87 1.24
CA GLY A 66 -19.59 -5.22 1.45
C GLY A 66 -18.19 -5.50 0.91
N ALA A 67 -17.39 -4.48 0.59
CA ALA A 67 -15.97 -4.68 0.32
C ALA A 67 -15.23 -5.10 1.61
N ASP A 68 -14.54 -6.23 1.57
CA ASP A 68 -13.73 -6.72 2.70
C ASP A 68 -12.44 -5.92 2.88
N VAL A 69 -11.82 -5.53 1.77
CA VAL A 69 -10.53 -4.83 1.76
C VAL A 69 -10.58 -3.65 0.81
N THR A 70 -10.12 -2.51 1.30
CA THR A 70 -9.96 -1.29 0.50
C THR A 70 -8.51 -0.84 0.54
N ILE A 71 -8.03 -0.27 -0.57
CA ILE A 71 -6.67 0.24 -0.70
C ILE A 71 -6.75 1.70 -1.11
N THR A 72 -5.91 2.58 -0.53
CA THR A 72 -5.95 4.01 -0.84
C THR A 72 -5.60 4.29 -2.30
N GLU A 73 -5.85 5.50 -2.76
CA GLU A 73 -5.18 6.01 -3.96
C GLU A 73 -3.66 5.89 -3.78
N PHE A 74 -2.95 5.48 -4.85
CA PHE A 74 -1.49 5.45 -4.78
C PHE A 74 -0.89 6.86 -4.69
N THR A 75 0.05 7.03 -3.79
CA THR A 75 0.68 8.33 -3.49
C THR A 75 2.18 8.27 -3.71
N ASN A 76 2.73 9.37 -4.24
CA ASN A 76 4.17 9.46 -4.54
C ASN A 76 5.00 9.46 -3.25
N SER A 77 5.95 8.54 -3.14
CA SER A 77 6.83 8.36 -1.98
C SER A 77 7.70 9.60 -1.72
N THR A 78 8.23 10.24 -2.77
CA THR A 78 9.01 11.46 -2.64
C THR A 78 8.20 12.61 -2.04
N ALA A 79 6.90 12.68 -2.33
CA ALA A 79 6.02 13.70 -1.75
C ALA A 79 5.67 13.38 -0.29
N LEU A 80 5.52 12.11 0.04
CA LEU A 80 5.28 11.66 1.43
C LEU A 80 6.52 11.87 2.29
N SER A 81 7.71 11.45 1.83
CA SER A 81 8.99 11.59 2.55
C SER A 81 9.31 13.06 2.87
N ARG A 82 8.83 13.99 2.03
CA ARG A 82 8.95 15.45 2.24
C ARG A 82 7.75 16.07 2.97
N ALA A 83 6.89 15.26 3.57
CA ALA A 83 5.72 15.68 4.35
C ALA A 83 4.74 16.62 3.59
N ALA A 84 4.58 16.43 2.26
CA ALA A 84 3.66 17.24 1.47
C ALA A 84 2.21 17.00 1.89
N THR A 85 1.53 18.03 2.41
CA THR A 85 0.18 17.96 3.00
C THR A 85 -0.85 17.30 2.07
N ALA A 86 -0.83 17.63 0.77
CA ALA A 86 -1.76 17.07 -0.21
C ALA A 86 -1.58 15.55 -0.38
N SER A 87 -0.35 15.04 -0.20
CA SER A 87 -0.06 13.61 -0.26
C SER A 87 -0.55 12.89 0.99
N TRP A 88 -0.36 13.49 2.15
CA TRP A 88 -0.83 12.94 3.43
C TRP A 88 -2.35 12.89 3.54
N ARG A 89 -3.08 13.83 2.93
CA ARG A 89 -4.55 13.76 2.83
C ARG A 89 -5.05 12.48 2.17
N LYS A 90 -4.33 11.93 1.21
CA LYS A 90 -4.70 10.67 0.57
C LYS A 90 -4.50 9.45 1.46
N MET A 91 -3.72 9.62 2.53
CA MET A 91 -3.43 8.60 3.54
C MET A 91 -4.36 8.71 4.76
N GLU A 92 -5.42 9.53 4.69
CA GLU A 92 -6.45 9.57 5.72
C GLU A 92 -7.23 8.26 5.74
N SER A 93 -7.58 7.79 6.93
CA SER A 93 -8.40 6.60 7.14
C SER A 93 -9.46 6.84 8.23
N HIS A 94 -10.39 5.93 8.36
CA HIS A 94 -11.43 5.92 9.38
C HIS A 94 -11.33 4.65 10.21
N GLU A 95 -11.83 4.67 11.46
CA GLU A 95 -11.77 3.53 12.37
C GLU A 95 -12.49 2.26 11.84
N THR A 96 -13.46 2.44 10.94
CA THR A 96 -14.17 1.33 10.28
C THR A 96 -13.42 0.77 9.07
N GLU A 97 -12.35 1.44 8.61
CA GLU A 97 -11.53 0.98 7.49
C GLU A 97 -10.42 0.03 8.00
N VAL A 98 -10.81 -1.20 8.30
CA VAL A 98 -9.92 -2.26 8.76
C VAL A 98 -9.96 -3.42 7.75
N PRO A 99 -8.79 -3.91 7.24
CA PRO A 99 -7.46 -3.34 7.43
C PRO A 99 -7.28 -2.01 6.68
N PHE A 100 -6.46 -1.10 7.24
CA PHE A 100 -6.05 0.11 6.52
C PHE A 100 -4.78 -0.14 5.72
N ILE A 101 -4.88 0.03 4.40
CA ILE A 101 -3.81 -0.30 3.44
C ILE A 101 -3.48 0.92 2.57
N PRO A 102 -2.51 1.76 2.96
CA PRO A 102 -2.00 2.81 2.08
C PRO A 102 -1.17 2.22 0.94
N GLN A 103 -1.38 2.74 -0.29
CA GLN A 103 -0.58 2.38 -1.44
C GLN A 103 0.38 3.50 -1.82
N ILE A 104 1.67 3.16 -1.97
CA ILE A 104 2.71 4.10 -2.39
C ILE A 104 3.34 3.70 -3.72
N PHE A 105 3.91 4.68 -4.43
CA PHE A 105 4.70 4.48 -5.63
C PHE A 105 5.88 5.45 -5.69
N GLY A 106 6.98 5.03 -6.27
CA GLY A 106 8.18 5.83 -6.49
C GLY A 106 9.19 5.10 -7.36
N GLY A 107 10.14 5.83 -7.92
CA GLY A 107 11.28 5.29 -8.65
C GLY A 107 12.58 5.33 -7.82
N ASP A 108 12.57 6.05 -6.70
CA ASP A 108 13.71 6.17 -5.80
C ASP A 108 13.51 5.27 -4.56
N ALA A 109 14.42 4.32 -4.35
CA ALA A 109 14.32 3.34 -3.27
C ALA A 109 14.38 4.01 -1.89
N LYS A 110 15.21 5.02 -1.70
CA LYS A 110 15.34 5.73 -0.43
C LYS A 110 14.04 6.47 -0.05
N ASP A 111 13.42 7.15 -1.01
CA ASP A 111 12.14 7.82 -0.80
C ASP A 111 11.02 6.79 -0.51
N MET A 112 11.07 5.62 -1.15
CA MET A 112 10.12 4.53 -0.90
C MET A 112 10.25 3.96 0.51
N VAL A 113 11.47 3.68 0.96
CA VAL A 113 11.76 3.23 2.34
C VAL A 113 11.31 4.28 3.35
N THR A 114 11.74 5.54 3.18
CA THR A 114 11.34 6.63 4.11
C THR A 114 9.81 6.78 4.19
N ALA A 115 9.11 6.74 3.07
CA ALA A 115 7.64 6.82 3.07
C ALA A 115 7.00 5.62 3.77
N ALA A 116 7.54 4.42 3.59
CA ALA A 116 7.07 3.21 4.26
C ALA A 116 7.26 3.30 5.79
N GLU A 117 8.44 3.71 6.25
CA GLU A 117 8.73 3.93 7.67
C GLU A 117 7.78 4.95 8.31
N MET A 118 7.45 6.04 7.59
CA MET A 118 6.51 7.05 8.08
C MET A 118 5.07 6.54 8.15
N LEU A 119 4.67 5.62 7.30
CA LEU A 119 3.31 5.05 7.26
C LEU A 119 3.12 3.88 8.23
N ALA A 120 4.14 3.06 8.41
CA ALA A 120 4.08 1.81 9.18
C ALA A 120 3.45 1.93 10.57
N PRO A 121 3.69 2.99 11.37
CA PRO A 121 3.10 3.12 12.70
C PRO A 121 1.56 3.24 12.70
N ASN A 122 0.95 3.58 11.57
CA ASN A 122 -0.46 3.94 11.48
C ASN A 122 -1.25 3.14 10.42
N CYS A 123 -0.68 2.07 9.89
CA CYS A 123 -1.36 1.20 8.92
C CYS A 123 -1.22 -0.27 9.28
N ASP A 124 -2.06 -1.10 8.68
CA ASP A 124 -2.03 -2.55 8.90
C ASP A 124 -1.16 -3.26 7.85
N VAL A 125 -1.09 -2.71 6.65
CA VAL A 125 -0.29 -3.23 5.52
C VAL A 125 0.18 -2.04 4.68
N ILE A 126 1.36 -2.11 4.09
CA ILE A 126 1.80 -1.17 3.04
C ILE A 126 1.71 -1.87 1.70
N ASP A 127 1.01 -1.26 0.74
CA ASP A 127 0.93 -1.79 -0.62
C ASP A 127 1.78 -0.96 -1.59
N LEU A 128 2.52 -1.65 -2.48
CA LEU A 128 3.43 -1.05 -3.45
C LEU A 128 2.82 -1.09 -4.86
N ASN A 129 2.82 0.04 -5.58
CA ASN A 129 2.30 0.11 -6.93
C ASN A 129 3.39 -0.14 -7.98
N PHE A 130 3.37 -1.31 -8.58
CA PHE A 130 4.19 -1.68 -9.73
C PHE A 130 3.36 -1.94 -11.00
N GLY A 131 2.13 -1.40 -11.02
CA GLY A 131 1.19 -1.66 -12.11
C GLY A 131 0.73 -0.43 -12.90
N CYS A 132 0.91 0.78 -12.39
CA CYS A 132 0.41 1.99 -13.04
C CYS A 132 1.18 2.30 -14.34
N PRO A 133 0.52 2.33 -15.52
CA PRO A 133 1.17 2.59 -16.78
C PRO A 133 1.14 4.08 -17.18
N ALA A 134 0.57 4.95 -16.34
CA ALA A 134 0.41 6.37 -16.66
C ALA A 134 1.76 7.04 -16.96
N PRO A 135 1.88 7.84 -18.02
CA PRO A 135 3.15 8.45 -18.41
C PRO A 135 3.78 9.31 -17.31
N LYS A 136 2.97 9.98 -16.49
CA LYS A 136 3.46 10.75 -15.34
C LYS A 136 4.12 9.90 -14.25
N VAL A 137 3.81 8.60 -14.20
CA VAL A 137 4.40 7.63 -13.26
C VAL A 137 5.61 6.94 -13.89
N THR A 138 5.47 6.44 -15.12
CA THR A 138 6.53 5.68 -15.78
C THR A 138 7.74 6.55 -16.17
N LYS A 139 7.55 7.85 -16.44
CA LYS A 139 8.64 8.80 -16.70
C LYS A 139 9.62 8.98 -15.53
N ILE A 140 9.20 8.70 -14.31
CA ILE A 140 10.07 8.73 -13.11
C ILE A 140 10.53 7.32 -12.71
N CYS A 141 10.58 6.38 -13.66
CA CYS A 141 10.96 4.98 -13.43
C CYS A 141 10.15 4.30 -12.31
N ALA A 142 8.84 4.61 -12.20
CA ALA A 142 7.95 4.07 -11.18
C ALA A 142 6.78 3.29 -11.80
N GLY A 143 5.98 2.64 -10.95
CA GLY A 143 4.82 1.88 -11.38
C GLY A 143 5.19 0.73 -12.31
N ALA A 144 4.51 0.63 -13.46
CA ALA A 144 4.73 -0.45 -14.42
C ALA A 144 6.14 -0.46 -15.05
N ALA A 145 6.85 0.67 -15.04
CA ALA A 145 8.22 0.74 -15.57
C ALA A 145 9.18 -0.15 -14.77
N LEU A 146 9.02 -0.24 -13.44
CA LEU A 146 9.85 -1.08 -12.59
C LEU A 146 9.75 -2.58 -12.90
N MET A 147 8.64 -3.05 -13.47
CA MET A 147 8.55 -4.44 -13.93
C MET A 147 9.51 -4.75 -15.10
N GLY A 148 9.97 -3.72 -15.83
CA GLY A 148 11.03 -3.85 -16.84
C GLY A 148 12.43 -3.96 -16.23
N GLU A 149 12.58 -3.71 -14.95
CA GLU A 149 13.85 -3.74 -14.20
C GLU A 149 13.71 -4.65 -12.95
N PRO A 150 13.56 -5.97 -13.13
CA PRO A 150 13.22 -6.88 -12.03
C PRO A 150 14.20 -6.86 -10.86
N ASP A 151 15.50 -6.70 -11.13
CA ASP A 151 16.53 -6.66 -10.09
C ASP A 151 16.36 -5.44 -9.19
N ASN A 152 16.11 -4.27 -9.79
CA ASN A 152 15.86 -3.02 -9.06
C ASN A 152 14.56 -3.11 -8.26
N LEU A 153 13.49 -3.66 -8.87
CA LEU A 153 12.21 -3.86 -8.18
C LEU A 153 12.35 -4.75 -6.95
N VAL A 154 13.02 -5.91 -7.09
CA VAL A 154 13.21 -6.86 -5.99
C VAL A 154 14.07 -6.25 -4.88
N SER A 155 15.18 -5.56 -5.22
CA SER A 155 16.01 -4.88 -4.24
C SER A 155 15.20 -3.83 -3.45
N MET A 156 14.42 -2.99 -4.13
CA MET A 156 13.56 -1.99 -3.50
C MET A 156 12.53 -2.62 -2.56
N VAL A 157 11.90 -3.72 -2.95
CA VAL A 157 10.95 -4.45 -2.08
C VAL A 157 11.66 -5.00 -0.85
N SER A 158 12.86 -5.58 -1.01
CA SER A 158 13.66 -6.10 0.10
C SER A 158 13.99 -5.00 1.11
N ASP A 159 14.50 -3.86 0.63
CA ASP A 159 14.85 -2.72 1.48
C ASP A 159 13.64 -2.22 2.29
N ILE A 160 12.44 -2.17 1.65
CA ILE A 160 11.21 -1.76 2.34
C ILE A 160 10.80 -2.81 3.39
N VAL A 161 10.79 -4.09 3.03
CA VAL A 161 10.41 -5.17 3.95
C VAL A 161 11.32 -5.20 5.18
N GLU A 162 12.62 -4.95 5.00
CA GLU A 162 13.59 -4.90 6.10
C GLU A 162 13.42 -3.66 6.99
N SER A 163 12.84 -2.57 6.46
CA SER A 163 12.70 -1.30 7.19
C SER A 163 11.43 -1.19 8.04
N VAL A 164 10.42 -2.07 7.84
CA VAL A 164 9.13 -1.96 8.53
C VAL A 164 8.69 -3.28 9.16
N ASP A 165 7.94 -3.18 10.26
CA ASP A 165 7.38 -4.36 10.96
C ASP A 165 5.98 -4.78 10.46
N VAL A 166 5.37 -4.03 9.54
CA VAL A 166 4.07 -4.32 8.96
C VAL A 166 4.21 -5.13 7.68
N PRO A 167 3.25 -5.99 7.32
CA PRO A 167 3.27 -6.69 6.05
C PRO A 167 3.35 -5.74 4.86
N VAL A 168 4.13 -6.13 3.85
CA VAL A 168 4.26 -5.41 2.58
C VAL A 168 3.64 -6.25 1.48
N THR A 169 2.80 -5.64 0.66
CA THR A 169 2.20 -6.24 -0.53
C THR A 169 2.57 -5.45 -1.77
N ALA A 170 2.44 -6.07 -2.93
CA ALA A 170 2.71 -5.39 -4.19
C ALA A 170 1.61 -5.66 -5.22
N LYS A 171 1.05 -4.58 -5.77
CA LYS A 171 0.12 -4.68 -6.89
C LYS A 171 0.86 -4.46 -8.20
N MET A 172 0.88 -5.48 -9.05
CA MET A 172 1.56 -5.43 -10.34
C MET A 172 0.64 -5.84 -11.50
N ARG A 173 1.14 -5.74 -12.71
CA ARG A 173 0.54 -6.27 -13.94
C ARG A 173 1.08 -7.66 -14.22
N LEU A 174 0.53 -8.36 -15.23
CA LEU A 174 1.09 -9.62 -15.69
C LEU A 174 2.46 -9.44 -16.36
N GLY A 175 2.71 -8.25 -16.89
CA GLY A 175 3.96 -7.88 -17.55
C GLY A 175 3.95 -6.47 -18.11
N THR A 176 5.03 -6.08 -18.78
CA THR A 176 5.23 -4.73 -19.35
C THR A 176 4.58 -4.52 -20.72
N GLY A 177 4.16 -5.60 -21.38
CA GLY A 177 3.53 -5.54 -22.71
C GLY A 177 2.81 -6.85 -23.05
N ALA A 178 2.22 -6.90 -24.25
CA ALA A 178 1.40 -8.03 -24.67
C ALA A 178 2.16 -9.38 -24.76
N SER A 179 3.46 -9.34 -24.95
CA SER A 179 4.34 -10.53 -25.05
C SER A 179 5.31 -10.68 -23.88
N THR A 180 5.29 -9.79 -22.91
CA THR A 180 6.26 -9.75 -21.79
C THR A 180 5.54 -10.05 -20.48
N HIS A 181 5.34 -11.33 -20.19
CA HIS A 181 4.69 -11.78 -18.95
C HIS A 181 5.76 -12.20 -17.94
N ASN A 182 6.20 -11.29 -17.09
CA ASN A 182 7.28 -11.51 -16.14
C ASN A 182 6.84 -11.45 -14.65
N ALA A 183 5.55 -11.23 -14.37
CA ALA A 183 5.07 -11.14 -12.99
C ALA A 183 5.40 -12.39 -12.16
N ILE A 184 5.19 -13.59 -12.71
CA ILE A 184 5.47 -14.85 -12.01
C ILE A 184 6.96 -14.93 -11.62
N VAL A 185 7.84 -14.58 -12.57
CA VAL A 185 9.30 -14.63 -12.34
C VAL A 185 9.71 -13.61 -11.26
N ILE A 186 9.09 -12.43 -11.26
CA ILE A 186 9.34 -11.40 -10.23
C ILE A 186 8.85 -11.89 -8.85
N CYS A 187 7.67 -12.50 -8.77
CA CYS A 187 7.10 -13.00 -7.52
C CYS A 187 7.86 -14.21 -6.92
N GLN A 188 8.67 -14.90 -7.70
CA GLN A 188 9.47 -16.05 -7.24
C GLN A 188 10.83 -15.64 -6.67
N ARG A 189 11.19 -14.39 -6.75
CA ARG A 189 12.46 -13.83 -6.29
C ARG A 189 12.31 -13.13 -4.95
#